data_7295564c5c61d22343d0a264255ce9a5
#
_entry.id   7295564c5c61d22343d0a264255ce9a5
#
_cell.length_a   1.000
_cell.length_b   1.000
_cell.length_c   1.000
_cell.angle_alpha   90.00
_cell.angle_beta   90.00
_cell.angle_gamma   90.00
#
_symmetry.space_group_name_H-M   'P 1'
#
loop_
_entity.id
_entity.type
_entity.pdbx_description
1 polymer ?
#
loop_
_entity_poly.entity_id
_entity_poly.type
_entity_poly.pdbx_seq_one_letter_code
_entity_poly.pdbx_strand_id
1 'polypeptide(L)'
;MFYSLIRAGVLVVCAFGIVSAQEPTVAWLDVPFVKQLEKGCGSASIAMVIQYWDKQLGRQSEDGADAEQIQKELYVPGADGIYASAMEEYFQEHQFLTFSFRGDWKLLQQHLKKGRPLIAALKPSGMTSSLHYVVVVGVDPKQDLLLLNDPARRKLLKQDRSDFEKEWSATDNWTLLAVPQPEGGG
;
A
#
# COMPACT_ATOMS: atom_id res chain seq x y z
N MET A 1 -55.76 49.89 38.41
CA MET A 1 -54.84 48.84 38.86
C MET A 1 -54.79 47.78 37.75
N PHE A 2 -53.89 47.97 36.74
CA PHE A 2 -53.78 47.10 35.58
C PHE A 2 -52.38 46.45 35.59
N TYR A 3 -52.35 45.16 35.83
CA TYR A 3 -51.10 44.33 35.71
C TYR A 3 -50.90 43.96 34.25
N SER A 4 -49.80 44.44 33.67
CA SER A 4 -49.37 44.07 32.34
C SER A 4 -48.41 42.84 32.45
N LEU A 5 -48.86 41.72 31.94
CA LEU A 5 -48.04 40.48 31.86
C LEU A 5 -47.19 40.52 30.59
N ILE A 6 -45.88 40.72 30.76
CA ILE A 6 -44.89 40.57 29.69
C ILE A 6 -44.57 39.06 29.53
N ARG A 7 -45.00 38.47 28.41
CA ARG A 7 -44.57 37.09 28.04
C ARG A 7 -43.21 37.18 27.36
N ALA A 8 -42.18 36.70 28.05
CA ALA A 8 -40.85 36.50 27.42
C ALA A 8 -40.89 35.22 26.56
N GLY A 9 -40.81 35.38 25.25
CA GLY A 9 -40.65 34.26 24.31
C GLY A 9 -39.17 33.83 24.29
N VAL A 10 -38.89 32.61 24.66
CA VAL A 10 -37.56 32.01 24.53
C VAL A 10 -37.41 31.48 23.09
N LEU A 11 -36.54 32.11 22.35
CA LEU A 11 -36.19 31.70 20.98
C LEU A 11 -35.09 30.61 21.10
N VAL A 12 -35.46 29.33 20.90
CA VAL A 12 -34.50 28.24 20.81
C VAL A 12 -33.89 28.21 19.40
N VAL A 13 -32.68 28.69 19.27
CA VAL A 13 -31.91 28.59 18.03
C VAL A 13 -31.26 27.21 17.98
N CYS A 14 -31.83 26.29 17.21
CA CYS A 14 -31.19 25.01 16.88
C CYS A 14 -30.04 25.28 15.88
N ALA A 15 -28.81 25.25 16.39
CA ALA A 15 -27.61 25.24 15.56
C ALA A 15 -27.50 23.87 14.88
N PHE A 16 -27.91 23.75 13.63
CA PHE A 16 -27.59 22.60 12.79
C PHE A 16 -26.09 22.67 12.47
N GLY A 17 -25.29 21.83 13.16
CA GLY A 17 -23.89 21.61 12.80
C GLY A 17 -23.81 21.02 11.38
N ILE A 18 -23.26 21.76 10.45
CA ILE A 18 -22.94 21.28 9.11
C ILE A 18 -21.79 20.29 9.29
N VAL A 19 -22.07 18.99 9.27
CA VAL A 19 -21.06 17.94 9.13
C VAL A 19 -20.53 18.08 7.70
N SER A 20 -19.40 18.75 7.55
CA SER A 20 -18.66 18.79 6.28
C SER A 20 -18.17 17.38 5.99
N ALA A 21 -18.82 16.68 5.08
CA ALA A 21 -18.30 15.44 4.52
C ALA A 21 -17.01 15.78 3.77
N GLN A 22 -15.87 15.35 4.32
CA GLN A 22 -14.58 15.58 3.70
C GLN A 22 -14.54 14.78 2.40
N GLU A 23 -14.45 15.49 1.28
CA GLU A 23 -14.36 14.90 -0.04
C GLU A 23 -13.18 13.90 -0.08
N PRO A 24 -13.36 12.70 -0.65
CA PRO A 24 -12.28 11.74 -0.77
C PRO A 24 -11.15 12.34 -1.62
N THR A 25 -10.01 12.56 -0.99
CA THR A 25 -8.81 13.06 -1.66
C THR A 25 -7.98 11.91 -2.18
N VAL A 26 -7.31 12.13 -3.32
CA VAL A 26 -6.29 11.20 -3.82
C VAL A 26 -5.20 11.10 -2.76
N ALA A 27 -5.02 9.90 -2.21
CA ALA A 27 -3.95 9.62 -1.27
C ALA A 27 -2.90 8.77 -1.97
N TRP A 28 -1.65 9.20 -1.99
CA TRP A 28 -0.54 8.43 -2.50
C TRP A 28 0.72 8.65 -1.67
N LEU A 29 1.59 7.64 -1.66
CA LEU A 29 2.84 7.60 -0.94
C LEU A 29 3.99 7.76 -1.94
N ASP A 30 4.95 8.64 -1.65
CA ASP A 30 6.14 8.81 -2.49
C ASP A 30 7.15 7.69 -2.24
N VAL A 31 6.76 6.48 -2.64
CA VAL A 31 7.63 5.30 -2.62
C VAL A 31 8.66 5.43 -3.74
N PRO A 32 9.96 5.26 -3.46
CA PRO A 32 11.00 5.20 -4.49
C PRO A 32 10.65 4.16 -5.55
N PHE A 33 11.06 4.39 -6.78
CA PHE A 33 10.81 3.43 -7.86
C PHE A 33 12.09 2.69 -8.22
N VAL A 34 12.02 1.37 -8.16
CA VAL A 34 13.07 0.46 -8.60
C VAL A 34 12.56 -0.32 -9.79
N LYS A 35 13.24 -0.17 -10.93
CA LYS A 35 12.95 -0.97 -12.12
C LYS A 35 13.48 -2.39 -11.92
N GLN A 36 12.64 -3.38 -12.23
CA GLN A 36 13.07 -4.77 -12.10
C GLN A 36 14.16 -5.15 -13.10
N LEU A 37 15.02 -6.07 -12.70
CA LEU A 37 15.80 -6.90 -13.60
C LEU A 37 14.91 -7.97 -14.23
N GLU A 38 15.48 -8.80 -15.13
CA GLU A 38 14.73 -9.92 -15.69
C GLU A 38 14.14 -10.79 -14.56
N LYS A 39 12.82 -10.99 -14.56
CA LYS A 39 12.08 -11.78 -13.56
C LYS A 39 12.22 -11.28 -12.11
N GLY A 40 12.62 -10.03 -11.92
CA GLY A 40 12.94 -9.40 -10.65
C GLY A 40 11.82 -8.57 -10.02
N CYS A 41 10.54 -8.84 -10.33
CA CYS A 41 9.44 -8.04 -9.75
C CYS A 41 9.39 -8.14 -8.22
N GLY A 42 9.69 -9.30 -7.66
CA GLY A 42 9.73 -9.51 -6.21
C GLY A 42 10.85 -8.72 -5.54
N SER A 43 12.09 -8.86 -6.02
CA SER A 43 13.25 -8.13 -5.48
C SER A 43 13.10 -6.62 -5.59
N ALA A 44 12.61 -6.12 -6.73
CA ALA A 44 12.34 -4.70 -6.90
C ALA A 44 11.23 -4.19 -5.95
N SER A 45 10.19 -4.98 -5.70
CA SER A 45 9.12 -4.63 -4.77
C SER A 45 9.60 -4.58 -3.32
N ILE A 46 10.45 -5.53 -2.91
CA ILE A 46 11.11 -5.51 -1.59
C ILE A 46 11.95 -4.25 -1.45
N ALA A 47 12.85 -4.00 -2.40
CA ALA A 47 13.73 -2.83 -2.40
C ALA A 47 12.95 -1.50 -2.29
N MET A 48 11.88 -1.35 -3.07
CA MET A 48 11.03 -0.15 -3.01
C MET A 48 10.43 0.09 -1.62
N VAL A 49 9.97 -0.97 -0.94
CA VAL A 49 9.35 -0.85 0.39
C VAL A 49 10.41 -0.54 1.44
N ILE A 50 11.58 -1.18 1.42
CA ILE A 50 12.67 -0.89 2.37
C ILE A 50 13.14 0.55 2.18
N GLN A 51 13.48 0.98 0.96
CA GLN A 51 13.91 2.35 0.65
C GLN A 51 12.87 3.40 1.06
N TYR A 52 11.57 3.09 0.95
CA TYR A 52 10.52 3.96 1.43
C TYR A 52 10.60 4.18 2.94
N TRP A 53 10.72 3.10 3.70
CA TRP A 53 10.78 3.19 5.15
C TRP A 53 12.08 3.83 5.64
N ASP A 54 13.21 3.56 5.01
CA ASP A 54 14.49 4.21 5.32
C ASP A 54 14.36 5.73 5.15
N LYS A 55 13.76 6.16 4.03
CA LYS A 55 13.46 7.58 3.80
C LYS A 55 12.55 8.17 4.87
N GLN A 56 11.49 7.45 5.30
CA GLN A 56 10.58 7.92 6.33
C GLN A 56 11.24 8.04 7.71
N LEU A 57 12.20 7.17 8.01
CA LEU A 57 12.92 7.12 9.28
C LEU A 57 14.23 7.94 9.27
N GLY A 58 14.56 8.59 8.15
CA GLY A 58 15.80 9.35 8.00
C GLY A 58 17.05 8.46 8.04
N ARG A 59 16.91 7.16 7.72
CA ARG A 59 18.03 6.22 7.61
C ARG A 59 18.66 6.30 6.23
N GLN A 60 19.96 6.04 6.15
CA GLN A 60 20.59 5.77 4.85
C GLN A 60 20.17 4.34 4.45
N SER A 61 19.76 4.17 3.18
CA SER A 61 19.47 2.83 2.66
C SER A 61 20.78 2.03 2.65
N GLU A 62 20.90 1.12 3.59
CA GLU A 62 22.02 0.21 3.75
C GLU A 62 21.71 -1.13 3.06
N ASP A 63 22.59 -2.12 3.24
CA ASP A 63 22.64 -3.44 2.62
C ASP A 63 21.28 -4.09 2.54
N GLY A 64 20.33 -4.18 2.29
CA GLY A 64 19.01 -4.83 2.25
C GLY A 64 18.03 -4.16 1.27
N ALA A 65 18.43 -3.03 0.68
CA ALA A 65 17.56 -2.28 -0.24
C ALA A 65 18.03 -2.30 -1.70
N ASP A 66 19.04 -3.14 -2.03
CA ASP A 66 19.54 -3.33 -3.38
C ASP A 66 18.81 -4.48 -4.09
N ALA A 67 18.04 -4.16 -5.12
CA ALA A 67 17.20 -5.16 -5.82
C ALA A 67 18.03 -6.24 -6.53
N GLU A 68 19.24 -5.95 -6.97
CA GLU A 68 20.11 -6.94 -7.62
C GLU A 68 20.64 -7.94 -6.61
N GLN A 69 21.04 -7.47 -5.44
CA GLN A 69 21.48 -8.33 -4.34
C GLN A 69 20.33 -9.20 -3.82
N ILE A 70 19.16 -8.61 -3.57
CA ILE A 70 17.96 -9.34 -3.17
C ILE A 70 17.63 -10.44 -4.18
N GLN A 71 17.73 -10.13 -5.48
CA GLN A 71 17.46 -11.13 -6.51
C GLN A 71 18.47 -12.26 -6.52
N LYS A 72 19.75 -11.98 -6.35
CA LYS A 72 20.78 -13.01 -6.26
C LYS A 72 20.55 -13.96 -5.08
N GLU A 73 20.03 -13.44 -3.98
CA GLU A 73 19.79 -14.19 -2.76
C GLU A 73 18.51 -15.04 -2.82
N LEU A 74 17.42 -14.45 -3.31
CA LEU A 74 16.08 -15.03 -3.19
C LEU A 74 15.52 -15.68 -4.46
N TYR A 75 16.14 -15.47 -5.62
CA TYR A 75 15.60 -15.96 -6.88
C TYR A 75 15.65 -17.49 -6.99
N VAL A 76 14.51 -18.07 -7.30
CA VAL A 76 14.36 -19.51 -7.51
C VAL A 76 14.03 -19.79 -8.99
N PRO A 77 14.96 -20.40 -9.77
CA PRO A 77 14.75 -20.67 -11.18
C PRO A 77 13.48 -21.47 -11.48
N GLY A 78 13.19 -22.49 -10.64
CA GLY A 78 12.00 -23.34 -10.79
C GLY A 78 10.67 -22.62 -10.54
N ALA A 79 10.68 -21.51 -9.80
CA ALA A 79 9.51 -20.65 -9.55
C ALA A 79 9.44 -19.49 -10.52
N ASP A 80 10.48 -19.25 -11.31
CA ASP A 80 10.61 -18.13 -12.21
C ASP A 80 10.48 -16.76 -11.50
N GLY A 81 10.96 -16.68 -10.25
CA GLY A 81 10.82 -15.51 -9.39
C GLY A 81 11.20 -15.78 -7.93
N ILE A 82 10.61 -15.03 -7.03
CA ILE A 82 10.78 -15.12 -5.58
C ILE A 82 9.49 -15.65 -4.96
N TYR A 83 9.58 -16.63 -4.06
CA TYR A 83 8.42 -17.09 -3.29
C TYR A 83 7.94 -16.03 -2.30
N ALA A 84 6.64 -15.96 -2.06
CA ALA A 84 6.05 -15.05 -1.09
C ALA A 84 6.60 -15.24 0.32
N SER A 85 6.83 -16.48 0.74
CA SER A 85 7.45 -16.81 2.03
C SER A 85 8.87 -16.27 2.16
N ALA A 86 9.67 -16.36 1.10
CA ALA A 86 11.04 -15.83 1.09
C ALA A 86 11.04 -14.28 1.18
N MET A 87 10.03 -13.62 0.59
CA MET A 87 9.85 -12.17 0.80
C MET A 87 9.59 -11.83 2.27
N GLU A 88 8.70 -12.59 2.92
CA GLU A 88 8.35 -12.38 4.33
C GLU A 88 9.58 -12.58 5.23
N GLU A 89 10.31 -13.67 5.02
CA GLU A 89 11.56 -13.98 5.75
C GLU A 89 12.60 -12.90 5.56
N TYR A 90 12.83 -12.45 4.33
CA TYR A 90 13.78 -11.36 4.02
C TYR A 90 13.46 -10.07 4.78
N PHE A 91 12.21 -9.66 4.78
CA PHE A 91 11.78 -8.49 5.55
C PHE A 91 12.01 -8.67 7.05
N GLN A 92 11.73 -9.87 7.60
CA GLN A 92 11.92 -10.16 9.02
C GLN A 92 13.41 -10.11 9.42
N GLU A 93 14.28 -10.63 8.58
CA GLU A 93 15.74 -10.57 8.77
C GLU A 93 16.29 -9.13 8.73
N HIS A 94 15.59 -8.25 8.00
CA HIS A 94 15.92 -6.82 7.90
C HIS A 94 15.11 -5.93 8.84
N GLN A 95 14.68 -6.47 10.00
CA GLN A 95 14.02 -5.72 11.08
C GLN A 95 12.64 -5.16 10.71
N PHE A 96 11.88 -5.87 9.90
CA PHE A 96 10.49 -5.56 9.62
C PHE A 96 9.55 -6.59 10.28
N LEU A 97 8.39 -6.11 10.73
CA LEU A 97 7.25 -6.97 11.00
C LEU A 97 6.49 -7.18 9.69
N THR A 98 6.14 -8.41 9.40
CA THR A 98 5.41 -8.79 8.18
C THR A 98 4.03 -9.32 8.51
N PHE A 99 3.08 -9.00 7.65
CA PHE A 99 1.71 -9.47 7.72
C PHE A 99 1.25 -9.81 6.31
N SER A 100 1.12 -11.11 6.01
CA SER A 100 0.48 -11.55 4.77
C SER A 100 -1.00 -11.82 5.03
N PHE A 101 -1.87 -11.36 4.16
CA PHE A 101 -3.31 -11.47 4.31
C PHE A 101 -4.04 -11.41 2.97
N ARG A 102 -5.30 -11.86 2.98
CA ARG A 102 -6.22 -11.63 1.88
C ARG A 102 -6.74 -10.20 1.96
N GLY A 103 -6.31 -9.37 1.01
CA GLY A 103 -6.67 -7.96 0.98
C GLY A 103 -8.06 -7.70 0.40
N ASP A 104 -8.56 -6.51 0.68
CA ASP A 104 -9.73 -5.91 0.05
C ASP A 104 -9.52 -4.41 -0.16
N TRP A 105 -10.40 -3.79 -0.92
CA TRP A 105 -10.33 -2.35 -1.22
C TRP A 105 -10.26 -1.47 0.03
N LYS A 106 -11.02 -1.80 1.06
CA LYS A 106 -11.08 -1.04 2.31
C LYS A 106 -9.77 -1.15 3.09
N LEU A 107 -9.18 -2.34 3.14
CA LEU A 107 -7.89 -2.59 3.79
C LEU A 107 -6.77 -1.83 3.07
N LEU A 108 -6.73 -1.87 1.72
CA LEU A 108 -5.76 -1.08 0.95
C LEU A 108 -5.84 0.40 1.33
N GLN A 109 -7.05 0.99 1.29
CA GLN A 109 -7.25 2.39 1.66
C GLN A 109 -6.82 2.69 3.10
N GLN A 110 -7.11 1.79 4.05
CA GLN A 110 -6.76 1.98 5.45
C GLN A 110 -5.25 2.00 5.68
N HIS A 111 -4.52 1.09 5.01
CA HIS A 111 -3.06 1.05 5.13
C HIS A 111 -2.40 2.25 4.44
N LEU A 112 -2.82 2.59 3.24
CA LEU A 112 -2.30 3.75 2.52
C LEU A 112 -2.53 5.07 3.29
N LYS A 113 -3.70 5.26 3.91
CA LYS A 113 -3.97 6.41 4.79
C LYS A 113 -3.05 6.49 6.01
N LYS A 114 -2.51 5.36 6.44
CA LYS A 114 -1.53 5.27 7.54
C LYS A 114 -0.08 5.37 7.07
N GLY A 115 0.16 5.75 5.80
CA GLY A 115 1.50 5.83 5.23
C GLY A 115 2.16 4.46 5.02
N ARG A 116 1.40 3.40 4.79
CA ARG A 116 1.89 2.03 4.68
C ARG A 116 1.70 1.51 3.26
N PRO A 117 2.75 1.46 2.41
CA PRO A 117 2.67 0.81 1.12
C PRO A 117 2.48 -0.69 1.28
N LEU A 118 1.91 -1.32 0.27
CA LEU A 118 1.58 -2.75 0.27
C LEU A 118 2.14 -3.42 -0.97
N ILE A 119 2.65 -4.64 -0.85
CA ILE A 119 2.98 -5.47 -2.01
C ILE A 119 1.76 -6.33 -2.32
N ALA A 120 1.32 -6.32 -3.57
CA ALA A 120 0.26 -7.17 -4.07
C ALA A 120 0.80 -8.15 -5.11
N ALA A 121 0.33 -9.39 -5.07
CA ALA A 121 0.58 -10.36 -6.13
C ALA A 121 -0.56 -10.30 -7.14
N LEU A 122 -0.23 -10.15 -8.40
CA LEU A 122 -1.17 -10.11 -9.52
C LEU A 122 -0.92 -11.29 -10.46
N LYS A 123 -1.95 -11.68 -11.17
CA LYS A 123 -1.85 -12.60 -12.31
C LYS A 123 -2.41 -11.93 -13.56
N PRO A 124 -1.57 -11.17 -14.28
CA PRO A 124 -2.01 -10.46 -15.48
C PRO A 124 -2.58 -11.39 -16.53
N SER A 125 -3.62 -10.94 -17.24
CA SER A 125 -4.25 -11.70 -18.31
C SER A 125 -3.24 -12.03 -19.41
N GLY A 126 -3.15 -13.32 -19.80
CA GLY A 126 -2.20 -13.78 -20.81
C GLY A 126 -0.86 -14.30 -20.27
N MET A 127 -0.55 -14.13 -19.00
CA MET A 127 0.59 -14.79 -18.34
C MET A 127 0.17 -16.16 -17.80
N THR A 128 0.84 -17.21 -18.28
CA THR A 128 0.40 -18.58 -18.00
C THR A 128 0.92 -19.16 -16.69
N SER A 129 1.98 -18.65 -16.10
CA SER A 129 2.62 -19.33 -14.95
C SER A 129 3.24 -18.46 -13.88
N SER A 130 3.62 -17.21 -14.10
CA SER A 130 4.32 -16.41 -13.12
C SER A 130 3.43 -15.36 -12.46
N LEU A 131 3.56 -15.24 -11.14
CA LEU A 131 2.99 -14.13 -10.38
C LEU A 131 3.75 -12.84 -10.70
N HIS A 132 3.06 -11.72 -10.69
CA HIS A 132 3.66 -10.39 -10.83
C HIS A 132 3.45 -9.59 -9.54
N TYR A 133 4.55 -9.19 -8.89
CA TYR A 133 4.48 -8.36 -7.71
C TYR A 133 4.57 -6.88 -8.07
N VAL A 134 3.69 -6.09 -7.47
CA VAL A 134 3.63 -4.63 -7.58
C VAL A 134 3.54 -3.99 -6.20
N VAL A 135 3.96 -2.74 -6.07
CA VAL A 135 3.75 -1.97 -4.84
C VAL A 135 2.55 -1.04 -5.02
N VAL A 136 1.50 -1.26 -4.22
CA VAL A 136 0.34 -0.38 -4.14
C VAL A 136 0.74 0.83 -3.32
N VAL A 137 0.75 2.00 -3.96
CA VAL A 137 1.24 3.24 -3.35
C VAL A 137 0.15 4.29 -3.17
N GLY A 138 -1.03 4.09 -3.75
CA GLY A 138 -2.11 5.04 -3.60
C GLY A 138 -3.42 4.58 -4.22
N VAL A 139 -4.46 5.36 -3.93
CA VAL A 139 -5.80 5.21 -4.49
C VAL A 139 -6.39 6.57 -4.85
N ASP A 140 -7.11 6.61 -5.95
CA ASP A 140 -7.96 7.73 -6.34
C ASP A 140 -9.42 7.27 -6.29
N PRO A 141 -10.13 7.51 -5.18
CA PRO A 141 -11.49 7.03 -5.02
C PRO A 141 -12.51 7.81 -5.89
N LYS A 142 -12.14 8.96 -6.44
CA LYS A 142 -13.02 9.73 -7.35
C LYS A 142 -13.00 9.13 -8.76
N GLN A 143 -11.88 8.61 -9.19
CA GLN A 143 -11.70 8.01 -10.51
C GLN A 143 -11.77 6.47 -10.45
N ASP A 144 -11.94 5.89 -9.28
CA ASP A 144 -11.90 4.44 -9.02
C ASP A 144 -10.61 3.78 -9.55
N LEU A 145 -9.46 4.42 -9.25
CA LEU A 145 -8.14 4.01 -9.72
C LEU A 145 -7.23 3.62 -8.56
N LEU A 146 -6.30 2.69 -8.83
CA LEU A 146 -5.11 2.45 -8.02
C LEU A 146 -3.91 3.16 -8.63
N LEU A 147 -2.98 3.55 -7.73
CA LEU A 147 -1.65 4.02 -8.09
C LEU A 147 -0.65 2.95 -7.68
N LEU A 148 0.05 2.41 -8.65
CA LEU A 148 1.00 1.32 -8.47
C LEU A 148 2.41 1.76 -8.85
N ASN A 149 3.41 1.30 -8.11
CA ASN A 149 4.75 1.19 -8.64
C ASN A 149 4.88 -0.23 -9.21
N ASP A 150 4.74 -0.33 -10.50
CA ASP A 150 4.89 -1.59 -11.25
C ASP A 150 6.34 -1.69 -11.75
N PRO A 151 7.17 -2.57 -11.19
CA PRO A 151 8.60 -2.63 -11.50
C PRO A 151 8.90 -3.03 -12.95
N ALA A 152 7.99 -3.73 -13.61
CA ALA A 152 8.12 -4.07 -15.04
C ALA A 152 7.76 -2.90 -15.95
N ARG A 153 6.99 -1.93 -15.46
CA ARG A 153 6.42 -0.87 -16.28
C ARG A 153 6.93 0.51 -15.86
N ARG A 154 6.36 1.08 -14.77
CA ARG A 154 6.72 2.44 -14.34
C ARG A 154 6.24 2.79 -12.93
N LYS A 155 6.80 3.87 -12.38
CA LYS A 155 6.31 4.56 -11.18
C LYS A 155 4.92 5.16 -11.42
N LEU A 156 4.06 5.12 -10.41
CA LEU A 156 2.71 5.72 -10.40
C LEU A 156 1.86 5.31 -11.62
N LEU A 157 1.91 4.03 -11.95
CA LEU A 157 1.00 3.47 -12.95
C LEU A 157 -0.43 3.60 -12.42
N LYS A 158 -1.30 4.22 -13.19
CA LYS A 158 -2.74 4.25 -12.92
C LYS A 158 -3.37 2.99 -13.51
N GLN A 159 -4.12 2.27 -12.71
CA GLN A 159 -4.86 1.07 -13.12
C GLN A 159 -6.29 1.17 -12.61
N ASP A 160 -7.25 0.85 -13.47
CA ASP A 160 -8.65 0.78 -13.08
C ASP A 160 -8.82 -0.26 -11.99
N ARG A 161 -9.66 0.04 -11.02
CA ARG A 161 -9.92 -0.85 -9.88
C ARG A 161 -10.42 -2.22 -10.32
N SER A 162 -11.34 -2.27 -11.28
CA SER A 162 -11.91 -3.52 -11.79
C SER A 162 -10.85 -4.43 -12.43
N ASP A 163 -9.90 -3.84 -13.17
CA ASP A 163 -8.81 -4.58 -13.80
C ASP A 163 -7.83 -5.10 -12.75
N PHE A 164 -7.48 -4.24 -11.79
CA PHE A 164 -6.64 -4.66 -10.67
C PHE A 164 -7.28 -5.78 -9.85
N GLU A 165 -8.54 -5.63 -9.42
CA GLU A 165 -9.25 -6.64 -8.64
C GLU A 165 -9.36 -7.97 -9.39
N LYS A 166 -9.54 -7.95 -10.72
CA LYS A 166 -9.56 -9.14 -11.55
C LYS A 166 -8.22 -9.90 -11.51
N GLU A 167 -7.10 -9.19 -11.69
CA GLU A 167 -5.76 -9.78 -11.65
C GLU A 167 -5.37 -10.24 -10.25
N TRP A 168 -5.77 -9.47 -9.24
CA TRP A 168 -5.49 -9.73 -7.84
C TRP A 168 -6.31 -10.90 -7.28
N SER A 169 -7.57 -11.02 -7.66
CA SER A 169 -8.43 -12.15 -7.25
C SER A 169 -7.91 -13.51 -7.73
N ALA A 170 -7.18 -13.54 -8.83
CA ALA A 170 -6.54 -14.75 -9.34
C ALA A 170 -5.38 -15.26 -8.45
N THR A 171 -4.99 -14.49 -7.43
CA THR A 171 -3.99 -14.82 -6.40
C THR A 171 -4.60 -14.84 -5.00
N ASP A 172 -5.91 -15.05 -4.87
CA ASP A 172 -6.66 -14.91 -3.61
C ASP A 172 -6.48 -13.56 -2.92
N ASN A 173 -6.28 -12.50 -3.68
CA ASN A 173 -6.00 -11.15 -3.19
C ASN A 173 -4.78 -11.10 -2.24
N TRP A 174 -3.76 -11.90 -2.53
CA TRP A 174 -2.57 -11.95 -1.68
C TRP A 174 -1.92 -10.57 -1.57
N THR A 175 -1.69 -10.19 -0.33
CA THR A 175 -1.14 -8.88 0.03
C THR A 175 -0.14 -9.04 1.16
N LEU A 176 1.00 -8.36 1.03
CA LEU A 176 2.02 -8.28 2.07
C LEU A 176 2.17 -6.84 2.55
N LEU A 177 2.04 -6.67 3.85
CA LEU A 177 2.43 -5.47 4.59
C LEU A 177 3.74 -5.74 5.31
N ALA A 178 4.74 -4.92 5.06
CA ALA A 178 5.97 -4.87 5.86
C ALA A 178 6.08 -3.49 6.51
N VAL A 179 6.31 -3.46 7.82
CA VAL A 179 6.51 -2.23 8.60
C VAL A 179 7.75 -2.39 9.49
N PRO A 180 8.57 -1.35 9.67
CA PRO A 180 9.73 -1.42 10.54
C PRO A 180 9.36 -1.86 11.95
N GLN A 181 10.20 -2.68 12.56
CA GLN A 181 10.06 -2.99 13.99
C GLN A 181 10.26 -1.71 14.81
N PRO A 182 9.49 -1.50 15.89
CA PRO A 182 9.72 -0.38 16.80
C PRO A 182 11.12 -0.44 17.39
N GLU A 183 11.83 0.69 17.40
CA GLU A 183 13.11 0.79 18.09
C GLU A 183 12.88 0.62 19.61
N GLY A 184 13.47 -0.41 20.22
CA GLY A 184 13.42 -0.58 21.67
C GLY A 184 12.53 -1.71 22.20
N GLY A 185 12.18 -2.70 21.39
CA GLY A 185 11.50 -3.92 21.85
C GLY A 185 12.51 -5.06 22.13
N GLY A 186 13.43 -4.84 23.05
CA GLY A 186 14.31 -5.86 23.61
C GLY A 186 14.12 -5.91 25.11
#